data_857f32468524a1c62f529cfd11dbda89
#
_entry.id   857f32468524a1c62f529cfd11dbda89
#
_cell.length_a   1.000
_cell.length_b   1.000
_cell.length_c   1.000
_cell.angle_alpha   90.00
_cell.angle_beta   90.00
_cell.angle_gamma   90.00
#
_symmetry.space_group_name_H-M   'P 1'
#
loop_
_entity.id
_entity.type
_entity.pdbx_description
1 polymer ?
#
loop_
_entity_poly.entity_id
_entity_poly.type
_entity_poly.pdbx_seq_one_letter_code
_entity_poly.pdbx_strand_id
1 'polypeptide(L)'
;QAAFDLLGIKYTGCNSFGCALSMNKLVTKQIYKMSGVPTPRGTHLTKETKDLPLSELGYYLPLVVKPCENGSSIGVYICHTEEEYNNAVRESFEKNPDEELVIEPYIKGREFASAVIAGKALPLVEIIPKDGVFNYENKYQAGGAQEICPPLSIDEETQQRMMRAGEEAFAALRMDVYARADFIIDDEDGEFYSLEMNALPGMTAASLLPKAAKAAGIEYNELCERIIEESMNARYR
;
A
#
# COMPACT_ATOMS: atom_id res chain seq x y z
N GLN A 1 6.97 -6.51 -15.98
CA GLN A 1 7.79 -5.39 -16.47
C GLN A 1 9.18 -5.87 -16.87
N ALA A 2 9.89 -6.63 -16.02
CA ALA A 2 11.23 -7.13 -16.33
C ALA A 2 11.28 -7.99 -17.63
N ALA A 3 10.26 -8.81 -17.86
CA ALA A 3 10.14 -9.57 -19.11
C ALA A 3 9.94 -8.65 -20.32
N PHE A 4 9.15 -7.59 -20.19
CA PHE A 4 8.98 -6.59 -21.25
C PHE A 4 10.26 -5.81 -21.52
N ASP A 5 10.98 -5.40 -20.45
CA ASP A 5 12.28 -4.74 -20.58
C ASP A 5 13.28 -5.64 -21.36
N LEU A 6 13.36 -6.92 -20.99
CA LEU A 6 14.25 -7.90 -21.64
C LEU A 6 13.90 -8.09 -23.12
N LEU A 7 12.62 -8.09 -23.46
CA LEU A 7 12.12 -8.30 -24.82
C LEU A 7 12.04 -7.01 -25.64
N GLY A 8 12.36 -5.85 -25.07
CA GLY A 8 12.22 -4.55 -25.73
C GLY A 8 10.78 -4.13 -26.01
N ILE A 9 9.82 -4.70 -25.25
CA ILE A 9 8.38 -4.39 -25.40
C ILE A 9 8.06 -3.15 -24.57
N LYS A 10 7.48 -2.15 -25.21
CA LYS A 10 7.01 -0.94 -24.52
C LYS A 10 5.74 -1.24 -23.69
N TYR A 11 5.68 -0.69 -22.49
CA TYR A 11 4.55 -0.84 -21.58
C TYR A 11 4.29 0.45 -20.77
N THR A 12 3.10 0.59 -20.23
CA THR A 12 2.73 1.65 -19.30
C THR A 12 2.95 1.22 -17.85
N GLY A 13 3.11 2.20 -16.95
CA GLY A 13 3.34 1.97 -15.51
C GLY A 13 4.80 2.09 -15.10
N CYS A 14 5.10 1.82 -13.85
CA CYS A 14 6.45 1.96 -13.30
C CYS A 14 7.43 0.90 -13.81
N ASN A 15 8.72 1.23 -13.72
CA ASN A 15 9.81 0.32 -14.09
C ASN A 15 9.81 -0.96 -13.24
N SER A 16 10.47 -1.99 -13.76
CA SER A 16 10.52 -3.30 -13.10
C SER A 16 11.17 -3.27 -11.72
N PHE A 17 12.16 -2.41 -11.51
CA PHE A 17 12.86 -2.31 -10.24
C PHE A 17 11.97 -1.69 -9.16
N GLY A 18 11.31 -0.57 -9.42
CA GLY A 18 10.36 0.04 -8.49
C GLY A 18 9.18 -0.89 -8.18
N CYS A 19 8.66 -1.58 -9.19
CA CYS A 19 7.61 -2.58 -8.99
C CYS A 19 8.06 -3.73 -8.07
N ALA A 20 9.28 -4.25 -8.24
CA ALA A 20 9.82 -5.30 -7.38
C ALA A 20 10.02 -4.85 -5.94
N LEU A 21 10.55 -3.63 -5.73
CA LEU A 21 10.72 -3.07 -4.38
C LEU A 21 9.39 -2.93 -3.65
N SER A 22 8.33 -2.45 -4.34
CA SER A 22 7.01 -2.23 -3.73
C SER A 22 6.25 -3.52 -3.46
N MET A 23 6.51 -4.59 -4.21
CA MET A 23 5.87 -5.90 -3.99
C MET A 23 6.29 -6.54 -2.69
N ASN A 24 7.53 -6.33 -2.24
CA ASN A 24 8.01 -6.89 -0.98
C ASN A 24 7.81 -5.90 0.16
N LYS A 25 6.85 -6.16 1.04
CA LYS A 25 6.48 -5.27 2.16
C LYS A 25 7.62 -5.04 3.15
N LEU A 26 8.47 -6.04 3.39
CA LEU A 26 9.62 -5.89 4.28
C LEU A 26 10.65 -4.92 3.69
N VAL A 27 11.00 -5.10 2.41
CA VAL A 27 11.92 -4.21 1.69
C VAL A 27 11.35 -2.79 1.63
N THR A 28 10.06 -2.66 1.30
CA THR A 28 9.35 -1.36 1.31
C THR A 28 9.49 -0.67 2.66
N LYS A 29 9.23 -1.35 3.78
CA LYS A 29 9.35 -0.79 5.13
C LYS A 29 10.77 -0.37 5.48
N GLN A 30 11.77 -1.15 5.09
CA GLN A 30 13.19 -0.80 5.29
C GLN A 30 13.55 0.47 4.54
N ILE A 31 13.15 0.59 3.27
CA ILE A 31 13.37 1.78 2.45
C ILE A 31 12.63 2.99 3.04
N TYR A 32 11.38 2.85 3.44
CA TYR A 32 10.60 3.91 4.08
C TYR A 32 11.29 4.43 5.35
N LYS A 33 11.71 3.52 6.22
CA LYS A 33 12.44 3.89 7.44
C LYS A 33 13.72 4.67 7.13
N MET A 34 14.49 4.26 6.12
CA MET A 34 15.72 4.95 5.71
C MET A 34 15.45 6.32 5.08
N SER A 35 14.30 6.49 4.45
CA SER A 35 13.91 7.72 3.74
C SER A 35 13.01 8.65 4.57
N GLY A 36 12.71 8.30 5.82
CA GLY A 36 11.87 9.13 6.70
C GLY A 36 10.37 9.05 6.42
N VAL A 37 9.92 8.12 5.58
CA VAL A 37 8.49 7.89 5.34
C VAL A 37 7.90 7.13 6.54
N PRO A 38 6.87 7.67 7.22
CA PRO A 38 6.24 7.01 8.35
C PRO A 38 5.66 5.66 7.94
N THR A 39 6.02 4.58 8.64
CA THR A 39 5.49 3.24 8.42
C THR A 39 5.45 2.47 9.75
N PRO A 40 4.47 1.58 9.97
CA PRO A 40 4.44 0.78 11.19
C PRO A 40 5.73 -0.05 11.32
N ARG A 41 6.19 -0.25 12.57
CA ARG A 41 7.30 -1.19 12.80
C ARG A 41 6.88 -2.57 12.32
N GLY A 42 7.80 -3.31 11.69
CA GLY A 42 7.56 -4.67 11.24
C GLY A 42 8.70 -5.60 11.65
N THR A 43 8.35 -6.82 12.07
CA THR A 43 9.30 -7.90 12.29
C THR A 43 9.14 -8.94 11.19
N HIS A 44 10.25 -9.43 10.69
CA HIS A 44 10.31 -10.45 9.66
C HIS A 44 10.28 -11.85 10.29
N LEU A 45 9.36 -12.69 9.81
CA LEU A 45 9.33 -14.11 10.14
C LEU A 45 9.59 -14.94 8.88
N THR A 46 10.48 -15.92 9.02
CA THR A 46 10.81 -16.92 8.00
C THR A 46 10.54 -18.33 8.53
N LYS A 47 10.70 -19.36 7.70
CA LYS A 47 10.57 -20.75 8.13
C LYS A 47 11.52 -21.13 9.28
N GLU A 48 12.68 -20.46 9.37
CA GLU A 48 13.66 -20.68 10.44
C GLU A 48 13.26 -20.00 11.75
N THR A 49 12.45 -18.95 11.69
CA THR A 49 12.05 -18.13 12.84
C THR A 49 10.56 -18.18 13.15
N LYS A 50 9.78 -18.98 12.42
CA LYS A 50 8.31 -19.07 12.56
C LYS A 50 7.84 -19.49 13.95
N ASP A 51 8.68 -20.20 14.70
CA ASP A 51 8.38 -20.71 16.04
C ASP A 51 8.81 -19.73 17.16
N LEU A 52 9.23 -18.50 16.81
CA LEU A 52 9.51 -17.46 17.79
C LEU A 52 8.24 -17.11 18.57
N PRO A 53 8.29 -17.16 19.91
CA PRO A 53 7.13 -16.81 20.72
C PRO A 53 6.79 -15.33 20.59
N LEU A 54 5.50 -15.00 20.71
CA LEU A 54 5.00 -13.63 20.63
C LEU A 54 5.77 -12.66 21.55
N SER A 55 6.15 -13.13 22.74
CA SER A 55 6.92 -12.34 23.73
C SER A 55 8.29 -11.86 23.23
N GLU A 56 8.89 -12.56 22.26
CA GLU A 56 10.19 -12.18 21.68
C GLU A 56 10.06 -11.20 20.52
N LEU A 57 8.86 -10.99 19.96
CA LEU A 57 8.62 -10.04 18.88
C LEU A 57 8.67 -8.58 19.36
N GLY A 58 8.48 -8.34 20.65
CA GLY A 58 8.48 -6.98 21.24
C GLY A 58 7.25 -6.17 20.86
N TYR A 59 6.11 -6.81 20.58
CA TYR A 59 4.82 -6.19 20.29
C TYR A 59 3.75 -6.68 21.27
N TYR A 60 2.68 -5.90 21.34
CA TYR A 60 1.47 -6.24 22.08
C TYR A 60 0.32 -6.50 21.09
N LEU A 61 -0.60 -7.36 21.47
CA LEU A 61 -1.84 -7.58 20.72
C LEU A 61 -2.74 -6.33 20.79
N PRO A 62 -3.52 -6.06 19.74
CA PRO A 62 -3.66 -6.85 18.50
C PRO A 62 -2.52 -6.65 17.51
N LEU A 63 -2.26 -7.67 16.67
CA LEU A 63 -1.21 -7.68 15.64
C LEU A 63 -1.78 -7.97 14.26
N VAL A 64 -1.04 -7.58 13.24
CA VAL A 64 -1.26 -7.99 11.85
C VAL A 64 -0.17 -8.96 11.43
N VAL A 65 -0.58 -10.12 10.92
CA VAL A 65 0.27 -11.11 10.25
C VAL A 65 -0.04 -11.05 8.76
N LYS A 66 0.95 -10.81 7.92
CA LYS A 66 0.74 -10.69 6.47
C LYS A 66 1.94 -11.19 5.67
N PRO A 67 1.71 -11.84 4.48
CA PRO A 67 2.79 -12.22 3.57
C PRO A 67 3.58 -11.00 3.09
N CYS A 68 4.90 -11.16 2.91
CA CYS A 68 5.75 -10.11 2.37
C CYS A 68 5.37 -9.72 0.94
N GLU A 69 5.01 -10.68 0.09
CA GLU A 69 4.88 -10.48 -1.35
C GLU A 69 3.46 -10.62 -1.93
N ASN A 70 2.44 -10.84 -1.11
CA ASN A 70 1.06 -10.92 -1.59
C ASN A 70 0.37 -9.55 -1.63
N GLY A 71 -0.62 -9.45 -2.53
CA GLY A 71 -1.49 -8.28 -2.69
C GLY A 71 -2.94 -8.56 -2.28
N SER A 72 -3.81 -7.56 -2.46
CA SER A 72 -5.27 -7.67 -2.31
C SER A 72 -5.73 -8.18 -0.94
N SER A 73 -4.97 -7.93 0.12
CA SER A 73 -5.23 -8.42 1.49
C SER A 73 -5.32 -9.96 1.62
N ILE A 74 -4.81 -10.71 0.63
CA ILE A 74 -4.78 -12.18 0.69
C ILE A 74 -3.74 -12.61 1.72
N GLY A 75 -4.16 -13.44 2.68
CA GLY A 75 -3.28 -13.93 3.76
C GLY A 75 -2.99 -12.90 4.85
N VAL A 76 -3.76 -11.81 4.92
CA VAL A 76 -3.67 -10.82 6.01
C VAL A 76 -4.58 -11.27 7.14
N TYR A 77 -4.03 -11.40 8.34
CA TYR A 77 -4.73 -11.78 9.55
C TYR A 77 -4.58 -10.67 10.61
N ILE A 78 -5.69 -10.28 11.22
CA ILE A 78 -5.70 -9.42 12.41
C ILE A 78 -5.87 -10.34 13.61
N CYS A 79 -4.86 -10.37 14.48
CA CYS A 79 -4.79 -11.28 15.61
C CYS A 79 -4.99 -10.53 16.92
N HIS A 80 -6.09 -10.80 17.62
CA HIS A 80 -6.42 -10.22 18.93
C HIS A 80 -5.94 -11.07 20.09
N THR A 81 -5.62 -12.35 19.82
CA THR A 81 -5.14 -13.32 20.81
C THR A 81 -3.88 -14.02 20.33
N GLU A 82 -3.09 -14.57 21.27
CA GLU A 82 -1.92 -15.36 20.93
C GLU A 82 -2.29 -16.65 20.15
N GLU A 83 -3.45 -17.21 20.41
CA GLU A 83 -3.95 -18.37 19.66
C GLU A 83 -4.23 -18.00 18.19
N GLU A 84 -4.87 -16.85 17.93
CA GLU A 84 -5.08 -16.35 16.56
C GLU A 84 -3.75 -16.08 15.84
N TYR A 85 -2.78 -15.48 16.54
CA TYR A 85 -1.43 -15.28 15.99
C TYR A 85 -0.76 -16.59 15.59
N ASN A 86 -0.73 -17.57 16.52
CA ASN A 86 -0.11 -18.88 16.27
C ASN A 86 -0.81 -19.62 15.11
N ASN A 87 -2.13 -19.52 15.02
CA ASN A 87 -2.91 -20.10 13.92
C ASN A 87 -2.58 -19.41 12.58
N ALA A 88 -2.53 -18.08 12.55
CA ALA A 88 -2.20 -17.32 11.35
C ALA A 88 -0.82 -17.66 10.80
N VAL A 89 0.20 -17.72 11.67
CA VAL A 89 1.56 -18.12 11.31
C VAL A 89 1.57 -19.54 10.76
N ARG A 90 0.98 -20.51 11.51
CA ARG A 90 0.92 -21.90 11.08
C ARG A 90 0.25 -22.05 9.71
N GLU A 91 -0.95 -21.49 9.53
CA GLU A 91 -1.67 -21.57 8.26
C GLU A 91 -0.90 -20.98 7.08
N SER A 92 -0.18 -19.88 7.31
CA SER A 92 0.62 -19.25 6.27
C SER A 92 1.73 -20.19 5.79
N PHE A 93 2.49 -20.81 6.71
CA PHE A 93 3.56 -21.75 6.35
C PHE A 93 3.05 -23.12 5.89
N GLU A 94 1.84 -23.55 6.28
CA GLU A 94 1.20 -24.75 5.72
C GLU A 94 0.81 -24.54 4.25
N LYS A 95 0.34 -23.35 3.90
CA LYS A 95 -0.03 -22.99 2.51
C LYS A 95 1.19 -22.80 1.61
N ASN A 96 2.24 -22.17 2.16
CA ASN A 96 3.51 -21.93 1.47
C ASN A 96 4.66 -22.11 2.48
N PRO A 97 5.39 -23.25 2.44
CA PRO A 97 6.49 -23.51 3.37
C PRO A 97 7.68 -22.54 3.26
N ASP A 98 7.84 -21.87 2.14
CA ASP A 98 8.88 -20.87 1.91
C ASP A 98 8.34 -19.43 2.03
N GLU A 99 7.17 -19.24 2.67
CA GLU A 99 6.57 -17.92 2.90
C GLU A 99 7.47 -17.07 3.80
N GLU A 100 7.46 -15.78 3.54
CA GLU A 100 8.02 -14.76 4.41
C GLU A 100 6.87 -13.88 4.93
N LEU A 101 6.84 -13.64 6.23
CA LEU A 101 5.79 -12.87 6.86
C LEU A 101 6.32 -11.57 7.47
N VAL A 102 5.53 -10.53 7.41
CA VAL A 102 5.69 -9.31 8.21
C VAL A 102 4.65 -9.34 9.33
N ILE A 103 5.14 -9.20 10.56
CA ILE A 103 4.33 -9.03 11.76
C ILE A 103 4.43 -7.57 12.18
N GLU A 104 3.31 -6.90 12.36
CA GLU A 104 3.28 -5.49 12.77
C GLU A 104 2.13 -5.22 13.75
N PRO A 105 2.22 -4.15 14.58
CA PRO A 105 1.11 -3.72 15.40
C PRO A 105 -0.13 -3.44 14.53
N TYR A 106 -1.30 -3.87 14.99
CA TYR A 106 -2.54 -3.47 14.37
C TYR A 106 -2.82 -2.01 14.73
N ILE A 107 -2.98 -1.19 13.71
CA ILE A 107 -3.39 0.20 13.86
C ILE A 107 -4.89 0.28 13.61
N LYS A 108 -5.63 0.74 14.62
CA LYS A 108 -7.04 1.05 14.47
C LYS A 108 -7.14 2.51 14.00
N GLY A 109 -7.77 2.72 12.84
CA GLY A 109 -7.80 4.07 12.30
C GLY A 109 -8.56 4.22 10.99
N ARG A 110 -8.39 5.38 10.37
CA ARG A 110 -9.02 5.75 9.11
C ARG A 110 -8.05 5.54 7.95
N GLU A 111 -8.53 4.90 6.88
CA GLU A 111 -7.71 4.59 5.71
C GLU A 111 -7.82 5.67 4.63
N PHE A 112 -6.68 5.97 4.00
CA PHE A 112 -6.54 6.95 2.93
C PHE A 112 -5.66 6.42 1.81
N ALA A 113 -5.92 6.89 0.60
CA ALA A 113 -5.08 6.62 -0.56
C ALA A 113 -4.53 7.91 -1.14
N SER A 114 -3.23 7.92 -1.42
CA SER A 114 -2.54 8.99 -2.15
C SER A 114 -2.08 8.47 -3.50
N ALA A 115 -2.76 8.86 -4.56
CA ALA A 115 -2.31 8.57 -5.92
C ALA A 115 -1.20 9.55 -6.31
N VAL A 116 -0.13 9.02 -6.91
CA VAL A 116 1.02 9.81 -7.38
C VAL A 116 1.23 9.55 -8.87
N ILE A 117 1.39 10.61 -9.66
CA ILE A 117 1.69 10.55 -11.09
C ILE A 117 2.91 11.43 -11.36
N ALA A 118 3.93 10.89 -12.03
CA ALA A 118 5.18 11.58 -12.34
C ALA A 118 5.80 12.28 -11.10
N GLY A 119 5.72 11.63 -9.94
CA GLY A 119 6.24 12.15 -8.67
C GLY A 119 5.39 13.25 -8.02
N LYS A 120 4.16 13.50 -8.50
CA LYS A 120 3.23 14.48 -7.93
C LYS A 120 1.98 13.80 -7.41
N ALA A 121 1.67 14.06 -6.13
CA ALA A 121 0.48 13.53 -5.50
C ALA A 121 -0.78 14.25 -5.99
N LEU A 122 -1.83 13.47 -6.21
CA LEU A 122 -3.19 13.94 -6.44
C LEU A 122 -3.92 14.07 -5.09
N PRO A 123 -5.09 14.73 -5.05
CA PRO A 123 -5.90 14.81 -3.83
C PRO A 123 -6.12 13.44 -3.20
N LEU A 124 -6.04 13.36 -1.88
CA LEU A 124 -6.25 12.12 -1.13
C LEU A 124 -7.68 11.61 -1.32
N VAL A 125 -7.83 10.30 -1.24
CA VAL A 125 -9.13 9.63 -1.13
C VAL A 125 -9.24 9.00 0.24
N GLU A 126 -10.24 9.38 1.04
CA GLU A 126 -10.61 8.70 2.27
C GLU A 126 -11.46 7.48 1.95
N ILE A 127 -11.17 6.36 2.61
CA ILE A 127 -11.83 5.08 2.41
C ILE A 127 -12.55 4.71 3.69
N ILE A 128 -13.89 4.71 3.64
CA ILE A 128 -14.74 4.40 4.79
C ILE A 128 -15.45 3.07 4.51
N PRO A 129 -14.97 1.94 5.05
CA PRO A 129 -15.61 0.65 4.88
C PRO A 129 -16.96 0.62 5.56
N LYS A 130 -17.99 0.01 4.92
CA LYS A 130 -19.35 -0.06 5.48
C LYS A 130 -19.41 -0.81 6.79
N ASP A 131 -18.63 -1.87 6.92
CA ASP A 131 -18.62 -2.76 8.08
C ASP A 131 -17.46 -2.48 9.04
N GLY A 132 -16.80 -1.33 8.91
CA GLY A 132 -15.69 -0.91 9.77
C GLY A 132 -14.37 -1.64 9.51
N VAL A 133 -14.30 -2.58 8.56
CA VAL A 133 -13.08 -3.32 8.20
C VAL A 133 -12.88 -3.30 6.69
N PHE A 134 -11.71 -2.84 6.25
CA PHE A 134 -11.35 -2.81 4.83
C PHE A 134 -10.68 -4.13 4.41
N ASN A 135 -11.49 -5.19 4.31
CA ASN A 135 -11.07 -6.51 3.85
C ASN A 135 -11.19 -6.67 2.32
N TYR A 136 -10.82 -7.85 1.80
CA TYR A 136 -10.89 -8.16 0.37
C TYR A 136 -12.29 -7.96 -0.21
N GLU A 137 -13.34 -8.38 0.50
CA GLU A 137 -14.73 -8.28 0.04
C GLU A 137 -15.16 -6.82 -0.10
N ASN A 138 -14.84 -5.98 0.90
CA ASN A 138 -15.16 -4.55 0.89
C ASN A 138 -14.34 -3.76 -0.15
N LYS A 139 -13.16 -4.25 -0.53
CA LYS A 139 -12.31 -3.62 -1.58
C LYS A 139 -12.88 -3.77 -2.99
N TYR A 140 -13.52 -4.89 -3.28
CA TYR A 140 -13.89 -5.25 -4.67
C TYR A 140 -15.39 -5.37 -4.93
N GLN A 141 -16.23 -5.40 -3.88
CA GLN A 141 -17.68 -5.36 -4.06
C GLN A 141 -18.18 -3.93 -4.29
N ALA A 142 -19.03 -3.76 -5.29
CA ALA A 142 -19.63 -2.45 -5.57
C ALA A 142 -20.39 -1.95 -4.34
N GLY A 143 -19.93 -0.82 -3.79
CA GLY A 143 -20.51 -0.22 -2.59
C GLY A 143 -20.03 -0.84 -1.27
N GLY A 144 -18.91 -1.58 -1.22
CA GLY A 144 -18.29 -2.09 0.02
C GLY A 144 -17.64 -1.00 0.87
N ALA A 145 -17.24 0.11 0.28
CA ALA A 145 -16.73 1.29 0.98
C ALA A 145 -17.32 2.58 0.39
N GLN A 146 -17.41 3.62 1.21
CA GLN A 146 -17.61 4.99 0.75
C GLN A 146 -16.22 5.61 0.52
N GLU A 147 -16.03 6.29 -0.59
CA GLU A 147 -14.76 6.92 -0.95
C GLU A 147 -14.99 8.41 -1.17
N ILE A 148 -14.33 9.24 -0.36
CA ILE A 148 -14.48 10.70 -0.32
C ILE A 148 -13.19 11.35 -0.83
N CYS A 149 -13.28 12.17 -1.87
CA CYS A 149 -12.15 12.86 -2.47
C CYS A 149 -12.50 14.32 -2.81
N PRO A 150 -11.81 15.34 -2.27
CA PRO A 150 -10.84 15.23 -1.17
C PRO A 150 -11.51 14.85 0.17
N PRO A 151 -10.74 14.32 1.13
CA PRO A 151 -11.25 14.01 2.48
C PRO A 151 -11.83 15.24 3.18
N LEU A 152 -12.92 15.01 3.95
CA LEU A 152 -13.52 16.03 4.78
C LEU A 152 -13.25 15.83 6.28
N SER A 153 -12.68 14.67 6.64
CA SER A 153 -12.46 14.27 8.04
C SER A 153 -11.12 14.71 8.63
N ILE A 154 -10.23 15.26 7.79
CA ILE A 154 -8.89 15.75 8.17
C ILE A 154 -8.67 17.15 7.61
N ASP A 155 -7.86 17.95 8.31
CA ASP A 155 -7.51 19.30 7.90
C ASP A 155 -6.57 19.32 6.68
N GLU A 156 -6.45 20.48 6.06
CA GLU A 156 -5.62 20.68 4.86
C GLU A 156 -4.13 20.43 5.14
N GLU A 157 -3.64 20.77 6.32
CA GLU A 157 -2.24 20.56 6.70
C GLU A 157 -1.91 19.07 6.74
N THR A 158 -2.76 18.28 7.37
CA THR A 158 -2.64 16.82 7.41
C THR A 158 -2.71 16.22 6.00
N GLN A 159 -3.65 16.68 5.16
CA GLN A 159 -3.72 16.24 3.76
C GLN A 159 -2.41 16.51 3.02
N GLN A 160 -1.85 17.71 3.16
CA GLN A 160 -0.59 18.08 2.51
C GLN A 160 0.61 17.27 3.04
N ARG A 161 0.66 16.98 4.34
CA ARG A 161 1.70 16.10 4.93
C ARG A 161 1.63 14.70 4.34
N MET A 162 0.44 14.11 4.23
CA MET A 162 0.23 12.78 3.67
C MET A 162 0.54 12.73 2.16
N MET A 163 0.14 13.75 1.41
CA MET A 163 0.47 13.86 -0.02
C MET A 163 2.00 13.92 -0.23
N ARG A 164 2.72 14.74 0.56
CA ARG A 164 4.19 14.78 0.52
C ARG A 164 4.81 13.42 0.87
N ALA A 165 4.31 12.75 1.90
CA ALA A 165 4.78 11.40 2.25
C ALA A 165 4.54 10.38 1.11
N GLY A 166 3.45 10.51 0.36
CA GLY A 166 3.20 9.74 -0.85
C GLY A 166 4.22 10.00 -1.96
N GLU A 167 4.58 11.28 -2.21
CA GLU A 167 5.63 11.65 -3.15
C GLU A 167 7.01 11.13 -2.71
N GLU A 168 7.33 11.24 -1.43
CA GLU A 168 8.58 10.74 -0.84
C GLU A 168 8.67 9.20 -0.93
N ALA A 169 7.57 8.49 -0.62
CA ALA A 169 7.47 7.05 -0.75
C ALA A 169 7.66 6.60 -2.21
N PHE A 170 7.02 7.29 -3.15
CA PHE A 170 7.17 7.06 -4.59
C PHE A 170 8.63 7.21 -5.05
N ALA A 171 9.29 8.30 -4.65
CA ALA A 171 10.69 8.56 -4.97
C ALA A 171 11.64 7.54 -4.30
N ALA A 172 11.42 7.22 -3.04
CA ALA A 172 12.22 6.26 -2.27
C ALA A 172 12.20 4.86 -2.91
N LEU A 173 11.05 4.43 -3.41
CA LEU A 173 10.89 3.15 -4.11
C LEU A 173 11.29 3.22 -5.60
N ARG A 174 11.88 4.33 -6.05
CA ARG A 174 12.35 4.50 -7.44
C ARG A 174 11.24 4.32 -8.48
N MET A 175 10.01 4.68 -8.11
CA MET A 175 8.89 4.74 -9.04
C MET A 175 9.09 5.87 -10.06
N ASP A 176 8.54 5.73 -11.25
CA ASP A 176 8.76 6.70 -12.33
C ASP A 176 7.49 7.20 -13.04
N VAL A 177 6.40 6.46 -13.04
CA VAL A 177 5.19 6.85 -13.79
C VAL A 177 4.00 7.13 -12.88
N TYR A 178 3.42 6.12 -12.26
CA TYR A 178 2.30 6.29 -11.35
C TYR A 178 2.25 5.17 -10.31
N ALA A 179 1.73 5.48 -9.14
CA ALA A 179 1.49 4.51 -8.09
C ALA A 179 0.43 5.04 -7.12
N ARG A 180 0.02 4.21 -6.15
CA ARG A 180 -0.87 4.60 -5.07
C ARG A 180 -0.27 4.18 -3.74
N ALA A 181 0.01 5.14 -2.87
CA ALA A 181 0.37 4.89 -1.49
C ALA A 181 -0.90 4.74 -0.65
N ASP A 182 -0.98 3.68 0.14
CA ASP A 182 -2.07 3.46 1.08
C ASP A 182 -1.60 3.83 2.50
N PHE A 183 -2.41 4.65 3.18
CA PHE A 183 -2.12 5.20 4.50
C PHE A 183 -3.22 4.86 5.50
N ILE A 184 -2.85 4.85 6.76
CA ILE A 184 -3.79 4.83 7.89
C ILE A 184 -3.43 5.95 8.87
N ILE A 185 -4.44 6.68 9.36
CA ILE A 185 -4.30 7.59 10.50
C ILE A 185 -4.73 6.82 11.74
N ASP A 186 -3.82 6.70 12.71
CA ASP A 186 -4.09 6.05 13.98
C ASP A 186 -5.08 6.87 14.81
N ASP A 187 -6.14 6.23 15.29
CA ASP A 187 -7.15 6.87 16.16
C ASP A 187 -6.62 7.18 17.56
N GLU A 188 -5.50 6.57 17.98
CA GLU A 188 -4.94 6.73 19.33
C GLU A 188 -4.01 7.95 19.41
N ASP A 189 -3.07 8.10 18.46
CA ASP A 189 -2.09 9.20 18.49
C ASP A 189 -2.33 10.28 17.43
N GLY A 190 -3.21 10.02 16.44
CA GLY A 190 -3.51 10.95 15.36
C GLY A 190 -2.41 11.02 14.28
N GLU A 191 -1.35 10.24 14.40
CA GLU A 191 -0.28 10.18 13.39
C GLU A 191 -0.67 9.26 12.23
N PHE A 192 -0.07 9.48 11.07
CA PHE A 192 -0.34 8.65 9.90
C PHE A 192 0.87 7.77 9.55
N TYR A 193 0.55 6.59 9.00
CA TYR A 193 1.53 5.59 8.60
C TYR A 193 1.23 5.09 7.19
N SER A 194 2.27 4.98 6.34
CA SER A 194 2.17 4.33 5.04
C SER A 194 2.22 2.81 5.21
N LEU A 195 1.20 2.14 4.71
CA LEU A 195 1.05 0.69 4.79
C LEU A 195 1.78 -0.02 3.65
N GLU A 196 1.59 0.48 2.42
CA GLU A 196 2.17 -0.08 1.20
C GLU A 196 2.12 0.92 0.03
N MET A 197 2.89 0.60 -1.04
CA MET A 197 2.82 1.28 -2.33
C MET A 197 2.37 0.30 -3.40
N ASN A 198 1.28 0.62 -4.08
CA ASN A 198 0.74 -0.16 -5.18
C ASN A 198 1.27 0.36 -6.51
N ALA A 199 2.16 -0.39 -7.16
CA ALA A 199 2.78 0.00 -8.44
C ALA A 199 1.83 -0.08 -9.64
N LEU A 200 0.79 -0.90 -9.57
CA LEU A 200 -0.25 -1.05 -10.58
C LEU A 200 -1.64 -0.97 -9.92
N PRO A 201 -2.03 0.22 -9.44
CA PRO A 201 -3.34 0.41 -8.82
C PRO A 201 -4.46 0.23 -9.85
N GLY A 202 -5.67 -0.06 -9.38
CA GLY A 202 -6.85 -0.19 -10.23
C GLY A 202 -7.10 1.05 -11.07
N MET A 203 -7.47 0.83 -12.34
CA MET A 203 -7.68 1.87 -13.35
C MET A 203 -9.10 1.87 -13.93
N THR A 204 -10.07 1.23 -13.27
CA THR A 204 -11.48 1.43 -13.67
C THR A 204 -11.96 2.81 -13.24
N ALA A 205 -13.00 3.34 -13.87
CA ALA A 205 -13.56 4.64 -13.48
C ALA A 205 -14.00 4.74 -12.01
N ALA A 206 -14.25 3.59 -11.37
CA ALA A 206 -14.57 3.49 -9.94
C ALA A 206 -13.34 3.35 -9.04
N SER A 207 -12.13 3.20 -9.59
CA SER A 207 -10.91 3.01 -8.79
C SER A 207 -10.41 4.32 -8.18
N LEU A 208 -9.65 4.20 -7.08
CA LEU A 208 -9.18 5.33 -6.26
C LEU A 208 -8.31 6.33 -7.04
N LEU A 209 -7.39 5.83 -7.89
CA LEU A 209 -6.52 6.72 -8.67
C LEU A 209 -7.31 7.55 -9.70
N PRO A 210 -8.21 7.01 -10.55
CA PRO A 210 -9.08 7.81 -11.39
C PRO A 210 -10.00 8.78 -10.64
N LYS A 211 -10.46 8.41 -9.42
CA LYS A 211 -11.24 9.34 -8.57
C LYS A 211 -10.40 10.52 -8.10
N ALA A 212 -9.18 10.28 -7.64
CA ALA A 212 -8.25 11.33 -7.27
C ALA A 212 -7.91 12.25 -8.46
N ALA A 213 -7.69 11.67 -9.65
CA ALA A 213 -7.45 12.42 -10.89
C ALA A 213 -8.64 13.32 -11.23
N LYS A 214 -9.86 12.79 -11.17
CA LYS A 214 -11.08 13.57 -11.42
C LYS A 214 -11.25 14.73 -10.44
N ALA A 215 -10.95 14.52 -9.16
CA ALA A 215 -10.97 15.58 -8.15
C ALA A 215 -9.93 16.68 -8.43
N ALA A 216 -8.82 16.33 -9.09
CA ALA A 216 -7.82 17.28 -9.60
C ALA A 216 -8.19 17.92 -10.94
N GLY A 217 -9.38 17.65 -11.49
CA GLY A 217 -9.82 18.16 -12.79
C GLY A 217 -9.25 17.42 -14.00
N ILE A 218 -8.68 16.23 -13.80
CA ILE A 218 -8.13 15.38 -14.86
C ILE A 218 -9.18 14.33 -15.23
N GLU A 219 -9.74 14.44 -16.43
CA GLU A 219 -10.71 13.46 -16.92
C GLU A 219 -10.03 12.11 -17.24
N TYR A 220 -10.83 11.04 -17.24
CA TYR A 220 -10.30 9.68 -17.38
C TYR A 220 -9.46 9.47 -18.65
N ASN A 221 -9.90 10.00 -19.79
CA ASN A 221 -9.16 9.90 -21.05
C ASN A 221 -7.82 10.62 -20.96
N GLU A 222 -7.80 11.83 -20.41
CA GLU A 222 -6.59 12.61 -20.15
C GLU A 222 -5.65 11.90 -19.19
N LEU A 223 -6.18 11.26 -18.14
CA LEU A 223 -5.39 10.44 -17.23
C LEU A 223 -4.66 9.30 -17.97
N CYS A 224 -5.38 8.59 -18.85
CA CYS A 224 -4.78 7.50 -19.65
C CYS A 224 -3.68 8.03 -20.59
N GLU A 225 -3.92 9.16 -21.26
CA GLU A 225 -2.93 9.81 -22.14
C GLU A 225 -1.68 10.22 -21.32
N ARG A 226 -1.85 10.88 -20.17
CA ARG A 226 -0.73 11.26 -19.28
C ARG A 226 0.08 10.06 -18.84
N ILE A 227 -0.55 8.95 -18.46
CA ILE A 227 0.16 7.71 -18.07
C ILE A 227 0.99 7.17 -19.24
N ILE A 228 0.46 7.19 -20.46
CA ILE A 228 1.20 6.77 -21.66
C ILE A 228 2.39 7.69 -21.91
N GLU A 229 2.17 9.01 -21.90
CA GLU A 229 3.21 10.01 -22.11
C GLU A 229 4.32 9.90 -21.06
N GLU A 230 3.97 9.83 -19.79
CA GLU A 230 4.95 9.66 -18.71
C GLU A 230 5.73 8.34 -18.82
N SER A 231 5.07 7.26 -19.24
CA SER A 231 5.76 5.98 -19.47
C SER A 231 6.76 6.08 -20.62
N MET A 232 6.40 6.79 -21.69
CA MET A 232 7.30 7.05 -22.82
C MET A 232 8.46 7.95 -22.42
N ASN A 233 8.19 8.99 -21.63
CA ASN A 233 9.19 9.94 -21.16
C ASN A 233 10.20 9.30 -20.21
N ALA A 234 9.77 8.42 -19.32
CA ALA A 234 10.62 7.82 -18.30
C ALA A 234 11.61 6.79 -18.89
N ARG A 235 11.24 6.06 -19.96
CA ARG A 235 12.02 4.90 -20.41
C ARG A 235 12.38 4.83 -21.89
N TYR A 236 11.69 5.61 -22.76
CA TYR A 236 11.79 5.39 -24.21
C TYR A 236 12.18 6.63 -25.01
N ARG A 237 12.87 7.57 -24.36
CA ARG A 237 13.47 8.73 -25.02
C ARG A 237 14.71 8.38 -25.83
#